data_7eceea87322946b308f89a1aea658c7c
#
_entry.id   7eceea87322946b308f89a1aea658c7c
#
_cell.length_a   1.000
_cell.length_b   1.000
_cell.length_c   1.000
_cell.angle_alpha   90.00
_cell.angle_beta   90.00
_cell.angle_gamma   90.00
#
_symmetry.space_group_name_H-M   'P 1'
#
loop_
_entity.id
_entity.type
_entity.pdbx_description
1 polymer ?
#
loop_
_entity_poly.entity_id
_entity_poly.type
_entity_poly.pdbx_seq_one_letter_code
_entity_poly.pdbx_strand_id
1 'polypeptide(L)'
;MSSRKSRMDRYSNLHDESYTDVNEFLEKNKKERNIKNKIPKSEIDFSELLESKEEKKVKKAKPNLDEFFESKEEKNLEEKTDNKKSSKDSKTKLNGIFNNSGDKMSNTFIADEEELKSILKDTKKKNKKMKLWQKILVLIICIGLILGSILGFLLYGPNPKFRNWLITTAMTTMNHQYLAKWFYSDKTIDEVLKKNYVKESGEDTDTSKVTFIDYSKTKVMYKNKYEKEILTKDKGNDLFKLININEGSMRGYLVAIYDPSKVKMETAASMGNKGEMLVSIAKRTNSAVAMNASGFIDPNYNSNGGRPYGVVIKDGKIVSNLERANVGGGVIGFTKDNKLILGKMSGDEAIKKGVRDAMEFGPYLIVNGKPSFIKGNGGWGTAPRSAIGQRQDGIVLFLVMDGRDYAHGVDGVGMVELTEILAKYGAYNASNLDGGTSSGLVINGELTNKPVNGSGEKMTRAIPDAWVVSK
;
A
#
# COMPACT_ATOMS: atom_id res chain seq x y z
N MET A 1 16.55 -16.34 -24.71
CA MET A 1 15.37 -15.92 -23.94
C MET A 1 15.29 -16.79 -22.69
N SER A 2 15.76 -16.29 -21.55
CA SER A 2 15.68 -17.00 -20.27
C SER A 2 14.23 -16.99 -19.81
N SER A 3 13.59 -18.14 -19.70
CA SER A 3 12.25 -18.27 -19.13
C SER A 3 12.25 -17.73 -17.72
N ARG A 4 11.59 -16.59 -17.49
CA ARG A 4 11.35 -16.08 -16.14
C ARG A 4 10.51 -17.11 -15.40
N LYS A 5 11.11 -17.82 -14.43
CA LYS A 5 10.35 -18.67 -13.50
C LYS A 5 9.18 -17.88 -12.93
N SER A 6 8.01 -18.50 -12.87
CA SER A 6 6.81 -17.89 -12.30
C SER A 6 7.08 -17.46 -10.84
N ARG A 7 6.32 -16.52 -10.32
CA ARG A 7 6.45 -16.07 -8.92
C ARG A 7 6.29 -17.24 -7.93
N MET A 8 5.50 -18.25 -8.29
CA MET A 8 5.29 -19.46 -7.50
C MET A 8 6.43 -20.47 -7.62
N ASP A 9 7.05 -20.64 -8.80
CA ASP A 9 8.16 -21.58 -8.99
C ASP A 9 9.41 -21.18 -8.16
N ARG A 10 9.48 -19.93 -7.73
CA ARG A 10 10.57 -19.44 -6.87
C ARG A 10 10.46 -19.89 -5.43
N TYR A 11 9.30 -20.34 -4.98
CA TYR A 11 9.01 -20.58 -3.56
C TYR A 11 8.54 -21.99 -3.24
N SER A 12 8.48 -22.87 -4.24
CA SER A 12 8.05 -24.27 -4.11
C SER A 12 8.89 -25.11 -3.13
N ASN A 13 10.09 -24.67 -2.78
CA ASN A 13 11.05 -25.40 -1.93
C ASN A 13 11.16 -24.82 -0.50
N LEU A 14 10.26 -23.95 -0.06
CA LEU A 14 10.32 -23.38 1.28
C LEU A 14 9.51 -24.24 2.26
N HIS A 15 10.13 -24.57 3.42
CA HIS A 15 9.62 -25.43 4.46
C HIS A 15 8.18 -25.14 4.92
N ASP A 16 7.52 -26.19 5.44
CA ASP A 16 6.12 -26.29 5.78
C ASP A 16 5.68 -25.34 6.92
N GLU A 17 5.47 -24.07 6.61
CA GLU A 17 4.66 -23.20 7.44
C GLU A 17 3.27 -23.11 6.81
N SER A 18 2.26 -23.62 7.48
CA SER A 18 0.85 -23.55 7.08
C SER A 18 -0.01 -23.29 8.32
N TYR A 19 -1.17 -22.72 8.13
CA TYR A 19 -2.17 -22.63 9.20
C TYR A 19 -3.10 -23.84 9.12
N THR A 20 -3.45 -24.39 10.28
CA THR A 20 -4.38 -25.53 10.33
C THR A 20 -5.82 -25.09 10.09
N ASP A 21 -6.17 -23.88 10.56
CA ASP A 21 -7.48 -23.27 10.35
C ASP A 21 -7.47 -21.73 10.47
N VAL A 22 -8.64 -21.14 10.24
CA VAL A 22 -8.85 -19.68 10.33
C VAL A 22 -8.61 -19.13 11.73
N ASN A 23 -8.91 -19.89 12.79
CA ASN A 23 -8.78 -19.39 14.17
C ASN A 23 -7.31 -19.27 14.56
N GLU A 24 -6.47 -20.24 14.17
CA GLU A 24 -5.02 -20.17 14.34
C GLU A 24 -4.44 -18.91 13.65
N PHE A 25 -4.86 -18.65 12.41
CA PHE A 25 -4.44 -17.47 11.66
C PHE A 25 -4.84 -16.16 12.37
N LEU A 26 -6.09 -16.05 12.82
CA LEU A 26 -6.60 -14.86 13.49
C LEU A 26 -5.91 -14.63 14.85
N GLU A 27 -5.67 -15.67 15.64
CA GLU A 27 -5.00 -15.59 16.93
C GLU A 27 -3.51 -15.21 16.78
N LYS A 28 -2.81 -15.75 15.78
CA LYS A 28 -1.42 -15.40 15.49
C LYS A 28 -1.31 -13.92 15.13
N ASN A 29 -2.15 -13.44 14.24
CA ASN A 29 -2.13 -12.03 13.83
C ASN A 29 -2.51 -11.07 14.97
N LYS A 30 -3.45 -11.46 15.83
CA LYS A 30 -3.80 -10.70 17.03
C LYS A 30 -2.62 -10.59 18.01
N LYS A 31 -1.87 -11.67 18.22
CA LYS A 31 -0.65 -11.69 19.04
C LYS A 31 0.42 -10.77 18.44
N GLU A 32 0.66 -10.85 17.13
CA GLU A 32 1.65 -10.00 16.45
C GLU A 32 1.30 -8.50 16.53
N ARG A 33 0.03 -8.13 16.39
CA ARG A 33 -0.42 -6.74 16.57
C ARG A 33 -0.24 -6.27 18.02
N ASN A 34 -0.57 -7.11 19.00
CA ASN A 34 -0.39 -6.78 20.41
C ASN A 34 1.10 -6.59 20.77
N ILE A 35 2.01 -7.35 20.17
CA ILE A 35 3.45 -7.16 20.34
C ILE A 35 3.89 -5.84 19.70
N LYS A 36 3.45 -5.53 18.49
CA LYS A 36 3.75 -4.26 17.81
C LYS A 36 3.26 -3.05 18.60
N ASN A 37 2.09 -3.14 19.22
CA ASN A 37 1.52 -2.05 20.05
C ASN A 37 2.19 -1.89 21.43
N LYS A 38 2.94 -2.91 21.90
CA LYS A 38 3.70 -2.86 23.16
C LYS A 38 5.13 -2.34 23.00
N ILE A 39 5.63 -2.23 21.80
CA ILE A 39 6.92 -1.60 21.51
C ILE A 39 6.73 -0.10 21.72
N PRO A 40 7.47 0.57 22.63
CA PRO A 40 7.31 2.01 22.85
C PRO A 40 7.47 2.78 21.53
N LYS A 41 6.62 3.76 21.30
CA LYS A 41 6.67 4.67 20.13
C LYS A 41 7.89 5.62 20.18
N SER A 42 9.06 5.14 20.52
CA SER A 42 10.33 5.88 20.50
C SER A 42 11.02 5.88 19.14
N GLU A 43 10.42 5.24 18.12
CA GLU A 43 10.83 5.42 16.74
C GLU A 43 9.94 6.51 16.13
N ILE A 44 10.58 7.63 15.80
CA ILE A 44 10.04 8.87 15.24
C ILE A 44 8.92 8.58 14.23
N ASP A 45 7.68 8.89 14.63
CA ASP A 45 6.54 8.91 13.74
C ASP A 45 6.57 10.23 12.95
N PHE A 46 6.97 10.15 11.68
CA PHE A 46 7.05 11.32 10.80
C PHE A 46 5.70 12.02 10.58
N SER A 47 4.57 11.35 10.83
CA SER A 47 3.25 11.96 10.76
C SER A 47 3.06 13.01 11.86
N GLU A 48 3.53 12.75 13.08
CA GLU A 48 3.49 13.70 14.19
C GLU A 48 4.37 14.94 13.94
N LEU A 49 5.45 14.79 13.16
CA LEU A 49 6.35 15.90 12.80
C LEU A 49 5.73 16.83 11.72
N LEU A 50 4.84 16.31 10.89
CA LEU A 50 4.14 17.08 9.86
C LEU A 50 2.91 17.79 10.45
N GLU A 51 2.12 17.14 11.30
CA GLU A 51 0.96 17.73 11.97
C GLU A 51 1.36 18.86 12.92
N SER A 52 2.47 18.71 13.68
CA SER A 52 2.92 19.76 14.59
C SER A 52 3.38 21.04 13.91
N LYS A 53 3.64 21.02 12.60
CA LYS A 53 4.03 22.21 11.81
C LYS A 53 2.84 22.91 11.16
N GLU A 54 1.75 22.22 10.86
CA GLU A 54 0.59 22.83 10.22
C GLU A 54 -0.35 23.51 11.23
N GLU A 55 -0.61 22.92 12.37
CA GLU A 55 -1.47 23.54 13.39
C GLU A 55 -0.87 24.82 14.00
N LYS A 56 0.46 24.97 14.03
CA LYS A 56 1.11 26.21 14.46
C LYS A 56 1.14 27.34 13.44
N LYS A 57 0.85 27.05 12.17
CA LYS A 57 0.80 28.07 11.10
C LYS A 57 -0.52 28.81 10.99
N VAL A 58 -1.60 28.30 11.53
CA VAL A 58 -2.96 28.87 11.34
C VAL A 58 -3.30 29.94 12.38
N LYS A 59 -2.49 30.16 13.43
CA LYS A 59 -2.78 31.16 14.49
C LYS A 59 -1.77 32.31 14.63
N LYS A 60 -0.92 32.58 13.64
CA LYS A 60 -0.11 33.82 13.63
C LYS A 60 -0.42 34.64 12.40
N ALA A 61 -1.00 35.83 12.61
CA ALA A 61 -1.18 36.86 11.62
C ALA A 61 0.13 37.13 10.88
N LYS A 62 0.02 37.38 9.57
CA LYS A 62 1.18 37.71 8.72
C LYS A 62 1.99 38.87 9.33
N PRO A 63 3.28 38.66 9.62
CA PRO A 63 4.12 39.79 10.03
C PRO A 63 4.33 40.70 8.80
N ASN A 64 4.17 42.00 9.02
CA ASN A 64 4.45 43.01 8.01
C ASN A 64 5.96 43.00 7.68
N LEU A 65 6.31 42.90 6.41
CA LEU A 65 7.69 42.76 5.97
C LEU A 65 8.56 43.97 6.32
N ASP A 66 7.92 45.14 6.47
CA ASP A 66 8.60 46.41 6.75
C ASP A 66 9.10 46.51 8.20
N GLU A 67 8.39 45.95 9.19
CA GLU A 67 8.83 45.88 10.59
C GLU A 67 10.04 44.92 10.81
N PHE A 68 10.28 44.00 9.88
CA PHE A 68 11.41 43.07 9.98
C PHE A 68 12.74 43.70 9.56
N PHE A 69 12.71 44.78 8.76
CA PHE A 69 13.93 45.49 8.33
C PHE A 69 14.34 46.59 9.28
N GLU A 70 13.41 47.29 9.94
CA GLU A 70 13.74 48.31 10.93
C GLU A 70 14.36 47.73 12.21
N SER A 71 13.90 46.59 12.69
CA SER A 71 14.46 45.93 13.89
C SER A 71 15.88 45.36 13.72
N LYS A 72 16.38 45.30 12.46
CA LYS A 72 17.75 44.84 12.19
C LYS A 72 18.78 45.98 12.10
N GLU A 73 18.35 47.20 11.86
CA GLU A 73 19.28 48.33 11.87
C GLU A 73 19.61 48.77 13.28
N GLU A 74 18.68 48.81 14.20
CA GLU A 74 18.93 49.13 15.61
C GLU A 74 19.83 48.11 16.33
N LYS A 75 19.66 46.81 16.09
CA LYS A 75 20.55 45.75 16.62
C LYS A 75 21.98 45.84 16.08
N ASN A 76 22.16 46.33 14.84
CA ASN A 76 23.50 46.46 14.29
C ASN A 76 24.25 47.72 14.79
N LEU A 77 23.56 48.68 15.42
CA LEU A 77 24.21 49.83 16.06
C LEU A 77 24.66 49.49 17.47
N GLU A 78 23.90 48.71 18.24
CA GLU A 78 24.31 48.24 19.57
C GLU A 78 25.47 47.26 19.56
N GLU A 79 25.52 46.31 18.58
CA GLU A 79 26.67 45.41 18.43
C GLU A 79 28.00 46.12 18.05
N LYS A 80 27.92 47.32 17.46
CA LYS A 80 29.14 48.10 17.12
C LYS A 80 29.70 48.89 18.32
N THR A 81 28.91 49.17 19.35
CA THR A 81 29.36 49.83 20.56
C THR A 81 29.96 48.82 21.56
N ASP A 82 29.43 47.64 21.65
CA ASP A 82 29.96 46.60 22.55
C ASP A 82 31.27 45.96 22.09
N ASN A 83 31.48 45.85 20.77
CA ASN A 83 32.76 45.35 20.23
C ASN A 83 33.93 46.34 20.42
N LYS A 84 33.69 47.62 20.72
CA LYS A 84 34.75 48.58 21.03
C LYS A 84 35.19 48.50 22.51
N LYS A 85 34.33 48.04 23.43
CA LYS A 85 34.69 47.81 24.84
C LYS A 85 35.41 46.49 25.03
N SER A 86 35.02 45.42 24.33
CA SER A 86 35.65 44.11 24.42
C SER A 86 37.09 44.07 23.89
N SER A 87 37.44 44.92 22.92
CA SER A 87 38.81 44.97 22.39
C SER A 87 39.82 45.69 23.27
N LYS A 88 39.36 46.49 24.28
CA LYS A 88 40.26 47.12 25.24
C LYS A 88 40.62 46.18 26.42
N ASP A 89 39.67 45.34 26.85
CA ASP A 89 39.91 44.37 27.92
C ASP A 89 40.79 43.20 27.50
N SER A 90 40.77 42.83 26.24
CA SER A 90 41.64 41.76 25.70
C SER A 90 43.10 42.21 25.58
N LYS A 91 43.38 43.48 25.37
CA LYS A 91 44.78 44.02 25.35
C LYS A 91 45.39 44.05 26.74
N THR A 92 44.59 44.28 27.79
CA THR A 92 45.07 44.33 29.18
C THR A 92 45.35 42.95 29.73
N LYS A 93 44.65 41.90 29.25
CA LYS A 93 44.89 40.50 29.64
C LYS A 93 46.11 39.88 28.95
N LEU A 94 46.46 40.29 27.71
CA LEU A 94 47.67 39.79 27.04
C LEU A 94 48.97 40.33 27.68
N ASN A 95 48.94 41.61 28.15
CA ASN A 95 50.11 42.19 28.81
C ASN A 95 50.37 41.60 30.23
N GLY A 96 49.38 40.94 30.87
CA GLY A 96 49.56 40.28 32.15
C GLY A 96 50.13 38.85 32.06
N ILE A 97 50.11 38.26 30.91
CA ILE A 97 50.63 36.87 30.70
C ILE A 97 52.10 36.84 30.34
N PHE A 98 52.67 37.95 29.82
CA PHE A 98 54.09 38.00 29.39
C PHE A 98 55.08 38.53 30.45
N ASN A 99 54.63 38.95 31.63
CA ASN A 99 55.49 39.51 32.66
C ASN A 99 55.88 38.55 33.81
N ASN A 100 55.58 37.24 33.71
CA ASN A 100 55.85 36.33 34.81
C ASN A 100 56.50 35.01 34.37
N SER A 101 57.53 35.06 33.56
CA SER A 101 58.50 33.94 33.45
C SER A 101 59.83 34.44 32.89
N GLY A 102 60.66 34.98 33.78
CA GLY A 102 62.11 35.05 33.55
C GLY A 102 62.63 33.65 33.78
N ASP A 103 63.09 32.98 32.76
CA ASP A 103 64.37 32.28 32.63
C ASP A 103 64.46 31.56 31.25
N LYS A 104 65.55 31.99 30.56
CA LYS A 104 66.34 31.24 29.55
C LYS A 104 65.63 30.22 28.69
N MET A 105 65.30 30.55 27.41
CA MET A 105 65.89 29.80 26.31
C MET A 105 65.85 30.61 24.99
N SER A 106 66.94 30.54 24.32
CA SER A 106 67.38 31.13 23.06
C SER A 106 66.35 31.16 21.91
N ASN A 107 66.44 32.31 21.22
CA ASN A 107 66.28 32.47 19.76
C ASN A 107 65.47 31.39 19.04
N THR A 108 64.21 31.69 18.71
CA THR A 108 63.68 31.48 17.34
C THR A 108 62.27 32.02 17.24
N PHE A 109 62.04 32.74 16.16
CA PHE A 109 60.76 33.28 15.69
C PHE A 109 60.11 34.42 16.53
N ILE A 110 60.76 35.57 16.50
CA ILE A 110 59.99 36.80 16.51
C ILE A 110 59.51 37.00 15.06
N ALA A 111 58.33 36.50 14.76
CA ALA A 111 57.64 36.92 13.54
C ALA A 111 57.46 38.44 13.64
N ASP A 112 58.03 39.18 12.68
CA ASP A 112 58.02 40.63 12.68
C ASP A 112 56.58 41.12 12.81
N GLU A 113 56.33 42.09 13.69
CA GLU A 113 54.99 42.63 13.98
C GLU A 113 54.32 43.20 12.70
N GLU A 114 55.18 43.56 11.71
CA GLU A 114 54.73 43.94 10.38
C GLU A 114 54.25 42.75 9.53
N GLU A 115 54.90 41.58 9.63
CA GLU A 115 54.48 40.35 8.95
C GLU A 115 53.15 39.83 9.49
N LEU A 116 52.96 39.84 10.82
CA LEU A 116 51.66 39.53 11.43
C LEU A 116 50.57 40.50 11.04
N LYS A 117 50.92 41.81 10.96
CA LYS A 117 49.95 42.81 10.47
C LYS A 117 49.65 42.67 8.99
N SER A 118 50.60 42.18 8.18
CA SER A 118 50.37 41.91 6.75
C SER A 118 49.46 40.67 6.56
N ILE A 119 49.70 39.58 7.32
CA ILE A 119 48.85 38.40 7.30
C ILE A 119 47.42 38.69 7.78
N LEU A 120 47.28 39.48 8.87
CA LEU A 120 45.97 39.92 9.34
C LEU A 120 45.26 40.90 8.38
N LYS A 121 46.03 41.69 7.60
CA LYS A 121 45.47 42.56 6.58
C LYS A 121 45.04 41.78 5.33
N ASP A 122 45.77 40.74 4.94
CA ASP A 122 45.39 39.82 3.88
C ASP A 122 44.20 38.93 4.21
N THR A 123 44.09 38.49 5.44
CA THR A 123 42.88 37.75 5.88
C THR A 123 41.66 38.63 5.97
N LYS A 124 41.79 39.93 6.35
CA LYS A 124 40.67 40.90 6.28
C LYS A 124 40.26 41.27 4.86
N LYS A 125 41.17 41.19 3.87
CA LYS A 125 40.85 41.55 2.46
C LYS A 125 40.10 40.41 1.72
N LYS A 126 40.05 39.19 2.23
CA LYS A 126 39.39 38.04 1.59
C LYS A 126 37.93 37.81 1.93
N ASN A 127 37.36 38.56 2.86
CA ASN A 127 35.93 38.46 3.13
C ASN A 127 35.11 39.29 2.11
N LYS A 128 35.14 38.91 0.83
CA LYS A 128 34.13 39.38 -0.12
C LYS A 128 32.77 38.86 0.37
N LYS A 129 31.92 39.75 0.87
CA LYS A 129 30.55 39.38 1.25
C LYS A 129 29.90 38.69 0.06
N MET A 130 29.49 37.44 0.27
CA MET A 130 28.79 36.68 -0.76
C MET A 130 27.57 37.44 -1.23
N LYS A 131 27.40 37.54 -2.56
CA LYS A 131 26.21 38.15 -3.17
C LYS A 131 24.97 37.37 -2.75
N LEU A 132 23.81 37.99 -2.68
CA LEU A 132 22.57 37.36 -2.25
C LEU A 132 22.28 36.07 -3.02
N TRP A 133 22.44 36.07 -4.33
CA TRP A 133 22.23 34.86 -5.14
C TRP A 133 23.16 33.69 -4.76
N GLN A 134 24.42 33.98 -4.35
CA GLN A 134 25.37 32.95 -3.88
C GLN A 134 24.91 32.33 -2.55
N LYS A 135 24.33 33.11 -1.64
CA LYS A 135 23.74 32.61 -0.38
C LYS A 135 22.54 31.73 -0.65
N ILE A 136 21.69 32.16 -1.62
CA ILE A 136 20.52 31.35 -2.04
C ILE A 136 21.00 30.02 -2.66
N LEU A 137 22.01 30.08 -3.52
CA LEU A 137 22.56 28.83 -4.13
C LEU A 137 23.12 27.90 -3.07
N VAL A 138 23.89 28.40 -2.10
CA VAL A 138 24.41 27.57 -0.99
C VAL A 138 23.27 26.97 -0.17
N LEU A 139 22.24 27.76 0.11
CA LEU A 139 21.06 27.26 0.83
C LEU A 139 20.35 26.12 0.06
N ILE A 140 20.17 26.27 -1.25
CA ILE A 140 19.58 25.22 -2.11
C ILE A 140 20.46 23.96 -2.09
N ILE A 141 21.77 24.11 -2.19
CA ILE A 141 22.71 22.97 -2.12
C ILE A 141 22.60 22.28 -0.75
N CYS A 142 22.60 23.04 0.36
CA CYS A 142 22.45 22.48 1.69
C CYS A 142 21.13 21.72 1.87
N ILE A 143 20.02 22.30 1.38
CA ILE A 143 18.72 21.62 1.39
C ILE A 143 18.77 20.33 0.56
N GLY A 144 19.36 20.38 -0.64
CA GLY A 144 19.54 19.21 -1.49
C GLY A 144 20.38 18.11 -0.83
N LEU A 145 21.45 18.47 -0.15
CA LEU A 145 22.29 17.51 0.60
C LEU A 145 21.54 16.88 1.77
N ILE A 146 20.77 17.68 2.51
CA ILE A 146 19.93 17.17 3.63
C ILE A 146 18.88 16.21 3.10
N LEU A 147 18.14 16.60 2.07
CA LEU A 147 17.11 15.73 1.47
C LEU A 147 17.72 14.46 0.87
N GLY A 148 18.86 14.59 0.19
CA GLY A 148 19.61 13.45 -0.34
C GLY A 148 20.10 12.50 0.74
N SER A 149 20.57 13.02 1.88
CA SER A 149 21.01 12.22 3.03
C SER A 149 19.83 11.48 3.68
N ILE A 150 18.69 12.14 3.84
CA ILE A 150 17.46 11.53 4.36
C ILE A 150 17.01 10.40 3.42
N LEU A 151 16.94 10.66 2.12
CA LEU A 151 16.57 9.66 1.12
C LEU A 151 17.56 8.49 1.12
N GLY A 152 18.86 8.76 1.14
CA GLY A 152 19.89 7.72 1.24
C GLY A 152 19.74 6.85 2.49
N PHE A 153 19.45 7.46 3.64
CA PHE A 153 19.20 6.73 4.88
C PHE A 153 17.92 5.87 4.80
N LEU A 154 16.85 6.35 4.18
CA LEU A 154 15.62 5.58 3.97
C LEU A 154 15.85 4.39 3.04
N LEU A 155 16.61 4.57 1.95
CA LEU A 155 16.86 3.53 0.95
C LEU A 155 17.88 2.48 1.43
N TYR A 156 18.97 2.91 2.08
CA TYR A 156 20.12 2.06 2.37
C TYR A 156 20.44 1.92 3.86
N GLY A 157 19.74 2.64 4.73
CA GLY A 157 19.95 2.62 6.17
C GLY A 157 19.64 1.26 6.82
N PRO A 158 19.93 1.12 8.13
CA PRO A 158 19.82 -0.15 8.84
C PRO A 158 18.39 -0.66 9.00
N ASN A 159 17.38 0.23 8.89
CA ASN A 159 15.97 -0.17 8.97
C ASN A 159 15.46 -0.65 7.60
N PRO A 160 15.18 -1.96 7.43
CA PRO A 160 14.76 -2.50 6.14
C PRO A 160 13.28 -2.23 5.81
N LYS A 161 12.49 -1.58 6.71
CA LYS A 161 11.05 -1.42 6.52
C LYS A 161 10.71 -0.66 5.24
N PHE A 162 11.33 0.50 5.03
CA PHE A 162 11.10 1.32 3.83
C PHE A 162 11.57 0.61 2.56
N ARG A 163 12.77 0.03 2.58
CA ARG A 163 13.31 -0.76 1.46
C ARG A 163 12.38 -1.90 1.07
N ASN A 164 11.93 -2.69 2.06
CA ASN A 164 11.06 -3.83 1.81
C ASN A 164 9.69 -3.38 1.28
N TRP A 165 9.13 -2.30 1.84
CA TRP A 165 7.90 -1.70 1.34
C TRP A 165 8.05 -1.21 -0.11
N LEU A 166 9.11 -0.45 -0.41
CA LEU A 166 9.35 0.06 -1.77
C LEU A 166 9.50 -1.08 -2.78
N ILE A 167 10.34 -2.09 -2.46
CA ILE A 167 10.56 -3.23 -3.35
C ILE A 167 9.26 -4.02 -3.56
N THR A 168 8.58 -4.40 -2.49
CA THR A 168 7.35 -5.21 -2.62
C THR A 168 6.26 -4.47 -3.35
N THR A 169 6.05 -3.18 -3.06
CA THR A 169 5.04 -2.35 -3.73
C THR A 169 5.39 -2.13 -5.20
N ALA A 170 6.62 -1.75 -5.51
CA ALA A 170 7.05 -1.50 -6.89
C ALA A 170 6.99 -2.77 -7.75
N MET A 171 7.44 -3.91 -7.21
CA MET A 171 7.48 -5.18 -7.94
C MET A 171 6.11 -5.84 -8.13
N THR A 172 5.06 -5.41 -7.42
CA THR A 172 3.68 -5.85 -7.65
C THR A 172 2.97 -5.06 -8.74
N THR A 173 3.48 -3.87 -9.06
CA THR A 173 2.93 -3.06 -10.14
C THR A 173 3.59 -3.44 -11.47
N MET A 174 2.86 -3.34 -12.57
CA MET A 174 3.45 -3.61 -13.89
C MET A 174 4.43 -2.51 -14.32
N ASN A 175 4.21 -1.25 -13.94
CA ASN A 175 4.94 -0.07 -14.42
C ASN A 175 5.94 0.52 -13.45
N HIS A 176 5.75 0.38 -12.15
CA HIS A 176 6.62 1.05 -11.19
C HIS A 176 7.78 0.16 -10.73
N GLN A 177 8.01 -1.01 -11.37
CA GLN A 177 9.16 -1.88 -11.08
C GLN A 177 10.51 -1.15 -11.21
N TYR A 178 10.57 -0.14 -12.08
CA TYR A 178 11.76 0.68 -12.25
C TYR A 178 12.16 1.38 -10.95
N LEU A 179 11.21 1.77 -10.08
CA LEU A 179 11.51 2.38 -8.78
C LEU A 179 12.33 1.46 -7.86
N ALA A 180 12.07 0.15 -7.90
CA ALA A 180 12.92 -0.80 -7.18
C ALA A 180 14.25 -1.04 -7.89
N LYS A 181 14.22 -1.19 -9.22
CA LYS A 181 15.41 -1.51 -10.03
C LYS A 181 16.42 -0.39 -10.15
N TRP A 182 16.03 0.87 -9.97
CA TRP A 182 16.95 2.01 -9.95
C TRP A 182 17.82 2.05 -8.68
N PHE A 183 17.28 1.57 -7.56
CA PHE A 183 17.95 1.67 -6.27
C PHE A 183 18.55 0.36 -5.79
N TYR A 184 18.06 -0.80 -6.29
CA TYR A 184 18.46 -2.11 -5.76
C TYR A 184 18.82 -3.09 -6.87
N SER A 185 19.84 -3.93 -6.59
CA SER A 185 20.21 -5.03 -7.46
C SER A 185 19.12 -6.11 -7.49
N ASP A 186 19.07 -6.88 -8.57
CA ASP A 186 18.14 -8.02 -8.69
C ASP A 186 18.30 -9.00 -7.53
N LYS A 187 19.52 -9.21 -7.04
CA LYS A 187 19.79 -10.03 -5.85
C LYS A 187 19.06 -9.49 -4.62
N THR A 188 19.16 -8.19 -4.34
CA THR A 188 18.47 -7.56 -3.20
C THR A 188 16.96 -7.63 -3.35
N ILE A 189 16.47 -7.39 -4.56
CA ILE A 189 15.04 -7.51 -4.86
C ILE A 189 14.56 -8.93 -4.61
N ASP A 190 15.27 -9.93 -5.12
CA ASP A 190 14.92 -11.34 -4.91
C ASP A 190 14.98 -11.76 -3.44
N GLU A 191 15.97 -11.30 -2.67
CA GLU A 191 16.07 -11.56 -1.23
C GLU A 191 14.88 -10.97 -0.45
N VAL A 192 14.43 -9.77 -0.81
CA VAL A 192 13.25 -9.16 -0.20
C VAL A 192 11.98 -9.91 -0.60
N LEU A 193 11.81 -10.24 -1.87
CA LEU A 193 10.65 -10.98 -2.35
C LEU A 193 10.58 -12.39 -1.75
N LYS A 194 11.70 -13.06 -1.51
CA LYS A 194 11.76 -14.36 -0.82
C LYS A 194 11.30 -14.30 0.64
N LYS A 195 11.31 -13.13 1.26
CA LYS A 195 10.84 -12.89 2.62
C LYS A 195 9.40 -12.34 2.68
N ASN A 196 8.79 -12.08 1.52
CA ASN A 196 7.47 -11.49 1.40
C ASN A 196 6.68 -12.21 0.30
N TYR A 197 5.92 -13.23 0.65
CA TYR A 197 5.18 -14.04 -0.29
C TYR A 197 3.90 -14.62 0.32
N VAL A 198 3.00 -15.06 -0.53
CA VAL A 198 1.85 -15.88 -0.17
C VAL A 198 2.15 -17.31 -0.61
N LYS A 199 2.11 -18.27 0.32
CA LYS A 199 2.13 -19.70 0.03
C LYS A 199 0.70 -20.19 0.12
N GLU A 200 0.12 -20.47 -1.02
CA GLU A 200 -1.23 -21.02 -1.13
C GLU A 200 -1.28 -22.46 -0.63
N SER A 201 -2.43 -22.86 -0.08
CA SER A 201 -2.67 -24.29 0.14
C SER A 201 -2.65 -25.00 -1.22
N GLY A 202 -1.96 -26.10 -1.35
CA GLY A 202 -1.95 -26.93 -2.56
C GLY A 202 -3.20 -27.79 -2.73
N GLU A 203 -4.21 -27.62 -1.87
CA GLU A 203 -5.42 -28.43 -1.85
C GLU A 203 -6.41 -27.99 -2.92
N ASP A 204 -7.08 -28.95 -3.54
CA ASP A 204 -8.27 -28.69 -4.35
C ASP A 204 -9.44 -28.27 -3.44
N THR A 205 -10.30 -27.42 -3.93
CA THR A 205 -11.50 -26.97 -3.21
C THR A 205 -12.47 -28.14 -2.99
N ASP A 206 -12.77 -28.42 -1.72
CA ASP A 206 -13.84 -29.37 -1.36
C ASP A 206 -15.20 -28.67 -1.31
N THR A 207 -15.92 -28.69 -2.40
CA THR A 207 -17.25 -28.09 -2.51
C THR A 207 -18.33 -28.90 -1.76
N SER A 208 -18.06 -30.13 -1.32
CA SER A 208 -19.03 -30.96 -0.57
C SER A 208 -19.35 -30.34 0.80
N LYS A 209 -18.45 -29.57 1.36
CA LYS A 209 -18.60 -28.91 2.66
C LYS A 209 -19.43 -27.61 2.60
N VAL A 210 -19.83 -27.16 1.42
CA VAL A 210 -20.72 -26.01 1.27
C VAL A 210 -22.16 -26.52 1.16
N THR A 211 -22.99 -26.13 2.13
CA THR A 211 -24.41 -26.53 2.22
C THR A 211 -25.26 -25.27 2.35
N PHE A 212 -26.22 -25.09 1.47
CA PHE A 212 -27.11 -23.92 1.51
C PHE A 212 -28.09 -24.02 2.68
N ILE A 213 -28.08 -22.99 3.54
CA ILE A 213 -28.93 -22.92 4.73
C ILE A 213 -30.00 -21.87 4.52
N ASP A 214 -31.27 -22.29 4.67
CA ASP A 214 -32.41 -21.36 4.70
C ASP A 214 -32.62 -20.84 6.14
N TYR A 215 -32.05 -19.70 6.41
CA TYR A 215 -32.15 -19.05 7.71
C TYR A 215 -33.53 -18.52 8.06
N SER A 216 -34.48 -18.49 7.11
CA SER A 216 -35.88 -18.14 7.41
C SER A 216 -36.58 -19.23 8.23
N LYS A 217 -36.12 -20.49 8.14
CA LYS A 217 -36.65 -21.66 8.80
C LYS A 217 -35.85 -22.14 9.99
N THR A 218 -34.71 -21.51 10.27
CA THR A 218 -33.74 -21.99 11.28
C THR A 218 -33.57 -20.94 12.37
N LYS A 219 -33.67 -21.35 13.63
CA LYS A 219 -33.32 -20.47 14.75
C LYS A 219 -31.82 -20.23 14.73
N VAL A 220 -31.42 -18.97 14.49
CA VAL A 220 -30.01 -18.59 14.35
C VAL A 220 -29.41 -18.35 15.74
N MET A 221 -28.34 -19.06 16.07
CA MET A 221 -27.45 -18.74 17.18
C MET A 221 -26.15 -18.18 16.59
N TYR A 222 -25.83 -16.94 16.90
CA TYR A 222 -24.65 -16.27 16.35
C TYR A 222 -23.39 -16.61 17.15
N LYS A 223 -22.34 -17.09 16.50
CA LYS A 223 -21.04 -17.41 17.13
C LYS A 223 -20.27 -16.16 17.55
N ASN A 224 -20.42 -15.07 16.78
CA ASN A 224 -19.75 -13.80 17.02
C ASN A 224 -20.51 -12.62 16.37
N LYS A 225 -20.01 -11.40 16.57
CA LYS A 225 -20.62 -10.18 16.04
C LYS A 225 -20.69 -10.14 14.50
N TYR A 226 -19.70 -10.70 13.82
CA TYR A 226 -19.61 -10.69 12.35
C TYR A 226 -20.65 -11.65 11.74
N GLU A 227 -20.86 -12.79 12.35
CA GLU A 227 -21.90 -13.73 11.95
C GLU A 227 -23.29 -13.12 12.19
N LYS A 228 -23.51 -12.46 13.33
CA LYS A 228 -24.75 -11.71 13.59
C LYS A 228 -24.97 -10.64 12.53
N GLU A 229 -23.94 -9.89 12.15
CA GLU A 229 -24.03 -8.83 11.16
C GLU A 229 -24.44 -9.38 9.79
N ILE A 230 -23.80 -10.48 9.32
CA ILE A 230 -24.16 -11.14 8.05
C ILE A 230 -25.59 -11.71 8.07
N LEU A 231 -25.96 -12.44 9.13
CA LEU A 231 -27.21 -13.19 9.15
C LEU A 231 -28.43 -12.32 9.54
N THR A 232 -28.21 -11.09 9.99
CA THR A 232 -29.27 -10.12 10.20
C THR A 232 -29.52 -9.35 8.91
N LYS A 233 -30.47 -9.81 8.10
CA LYS A 233 -30.85 -9.17 6.83
C LYS A 233 -31.40 -7.75 7.03
N ASP A 234 -31.21 -6.89 6.06
CA ASP A 234 -31.82 -5.57 6.03
C ASP A 234 -33.31 -5.70 5.65
N LYS A 235 -34.16 -4.90 6.28
CA LYS A 235 -35.59 -4.97 6.02
C LYS A 235 -35.91 -4.68 4.53
N GLY A 236 -36.59 -5.63 3.89
CA GLY A 236 -36.95 -5.51 2.47
C GLY A 236 -35.85 -5.81 1.47
N ASN A 237 -34.69 -6.33 1.93
CA ASN A 237 -33.63 -6.78 1.05
C ASN A 237 -33.21 -8.23 1.41
N ASP A 238 -33.77 -9.19 0.70
CA ASP A 238 -33.44 -10.60 0.83
C ASP A 238 -32.30 -11.07 -0.07
N LEU A 239 -31.84 -10.21 -0.99
CA LEU A 239 -30.82 -10.56 -1.97
C LEU A 239 -29.41 -10.40 -1.42
N PHE A 240 -29.12 -9.27 -0.81
CA PHE A 240 -27.80 -8.99 -0.26
C PHE A 240 -27.86 -8.04 0.94
N LYS A 241 -26.75 -7.99 1.68
CA LYS A 241 -26.49 -6.98 2.72
C LYS A 241 -25.18 -6.29 2.44
N LEU A 242 -25.20 -4.95 2.50
CA LEU A 242 -24.00 -4.12 2.44
C LEU A 242 -23.49 -3.82 3.85
N ILE A 243 -22.23 -4.17 4.12
CA ILE A 243 -21.55 -3.97 5.39
C ILE A 243 -20.38 -3.02 5.17
N ASN A 244 -20.33 -1.94 5.95
CA ASN A 244 -19.23 -0.98 5.91
C ASN A 244 -18.05 -1.47 6.75
N ILE A 245 -16.88 -1.58 6.16
CA ILE A 245 -15.62 -1.86 6.87
C ILE A 245 -14.94 -0.54 7.18
N ASN A 246 -14.77 -0.26 8.47
CA ASN A 246 -14.15 0.96 8.97
C ASN A 246 -13.34 0.63 10.24
N GLU A 247 -12.09 0.22 10.06
CA GLU A 247 -11.18 -0.17 11.14
C GLU A 247 -9.79 0.47 10.93
N GLY A 248 -9.37 1.41 11.80
CA GLY A 248 -8.11 2.12 11.66
C GLY A 248 -8.02 2.90 10.34
N SER A 249 -6.99 2.66 9.53
CA SER A 249 -6.82 3.23 8.17
C SER A 249 -7.54 2.43 7.08
N MET A 250 -8.24 1.34 7.44
CA MET A 250 -8.96 0.50 6.49
C MET A 250 -10.38 1.02 6.29
N ARG A 251 -10.76 1.20 5.03
CA ARG A 251 -12.10 1.59 4.59
C ARG A 251 -12.50 0.70 3.43
N GLY A 252 -13.76 0.29 3.41
CA GLY A 252 -14.27 -0.54 2.33
C GLY A 252 -15.65 -1.08 2.62
N TYR A 253 -16.03 -2.06 1.83
CA TYR A 253 -17.38 -2.62 1.84
C TYR A 253 -17.32 -4.14 1.66
N LEU A 254 -18.11 -4.85 2.46
CA LEU A 254 -18.38 -6.26 2.25
C LEU A 254 -19.85 -6.42 1.89
N VAL A 255 -20.12 -7.13 0.80
CA VAL A 255 -21.47 -7.49 0.39
C VAL A 255 -21.69 -8.97 0.66
N ALA A 256 -22.61 -9.28 1.56
CA ALA A 256 -23.08 -10.65 1.79
C ALA A 256 -24.27 -10.95 0.88
N ILE A 257 -24.11 -11.90 -0.04
CA ILE A 257 -25.10 -12.28 -1.05
C ILE A 257 -25.71 -13.60 -0.63
N TYR A 258 -27.02 -13.60 -0.38
CA TYR A 258 -27.74 -14.74 0.22
C TYR A 258 -28.10 -15.83 -0.78
N ASP A 259 -28.30 -15.47 -2.05
CA ASP A 259 -28.57 -16.41 -3.14
C ASP A 259 -27.40 -16.49 -4.11
N PRO A 260 -26.52 -17.50 -3.99
CA PRO A 260 -25.36 -17.64 -4.86
C PRO A 260 -25.72 -17.97 -6.32
N SER A 261 -26.98 -18.36 -6.60
CA SER A 261 -27.44 -18.60 -7.97
C SER A 261 -27.54 -17.29 -8.79
N LYS A 262 -27.66 -16.17 -8.08
CA LYS A 262 -27.72 -14.82 -8.66
C LYS A 262 -26.34 -14.25 -9.00
N VAL A 263 -25.27 -14.87 -8.49
CA VAL A 263 -23.88 -14.45 -8.81
C VAL A 263 -23.52 -14.97 -10.20
N LYS A 264 -23.13 -14.06 -11.11
CA LYS A 264 -22.79 -14.35 -12.50
C LYS A 264 -21.51 -13.64 -12.91
N MET A 265 -20.84 -14.21 -13.92
CA MET A 265 -19.76 -13.52 -14.64
C MET A 265 -20.36 -12.72 -15.78
N GLU A 266 -20.06 -11.42 -15.85
CA GLU A 266 -20.40 -10.56 -16.96
C GLU A 266 -19.15 -9.94 -17.58
N THR A 267 -19.09 -9.99 -18.91
CA THR A 267 -17.98 -9.42 -19.67
C THR A 267 -18.30 -8.03 -20.18
N ALA A 268 -17.27 -7.22 -20.43
CA ALA A 268 -17.43 -6.00 -21.22
C ALA A 268 -18.10 -6.31 -22.57
N ALA A 269 -18.96 -5.43 -23.05
CA ALA A 269 -19.69 -5.62 -24.30
C ALA A 269 -18.76 -5.87 -25.52
N SER A 270 -17.54 -5.34 -25.47
CA SER A 270 -16.51 -5.50 -26.50
C SER A 270 -15.24 -6.16 -25.95
N MET A 271 -15.39 -7.09 -24.99
CA MET A 271 -14.25 -7.81 -24.41
C MET A 271 -13.36 -8.42 -25.53
N GLY A 272 -12.06 -8.37 -25.34
CA GLY A 272 -11.05 -8.69 -26.35
C GLY A 272 -10.54 -7.44 -27.09
N ASN A 273 -11.41 -6.47 -27.36
CA ASN A 273 -11.08 -5.21 -28.04
C ASN A 273 -11.03 -4.03 -27.08
N LYS A 274 -12.06 -3.87 -26.24
CA LYS A 274 -12.21 -2.73 -25.30
C LYS A 274 -12.90 -3.18 -24.02
N GLY A 275 -12.41 -2.69 -22.88
CA GLY A 275 -13.07 -2.82 -21.58
C GLY A 275 -14.28 -1.90 -21.45
N GLU A 276 -15.02 -2.10 -20.39
CA GLU A 276 -16.22 -1.33 -20.05
C GLU A 276 -16.13 -0.81 -18.62
N MET A 277 -16.69 0.34 -18.33
CA MET A 277 -16.77 0.86 -16.96
C MET A 277 -17.70 -0.02 -16.12
N LEU A 278 -17.33 -0.33 -14.89
CA LEU A 278 -18.11 -1.21 -14.01
C LEU A 278 -19.57 -0.75 -13.86
N VAL A 279 -19.79 0.57 -13.74
CA VAL A 279 -21.16 1.15 -13.69
C VAL A 279 -21.94 0.84 -14.97
N SER A 280 -21.30 0.88 -16.13
CA SER A 280 -21.92 0.55 -17.42
C SER A 280 -22.28 -0.92 -17.50
N ILE A 281 -21.38 -1.82 -17.07
CA ILE A 281 -21.65 -3.26 -16.97
C ILE A 281 -22.88 -3.48 -16.09
N ALA A 282 -22.91 -2.93 -14.87
CA ALA A 282 -24.01 -3.09 -13.92
C ALA A 282 -25.36 -2.60 -14.48
N LYS A 283 -25.37 -1.45 -15.17
CA LYS A 283 -26.59 -0.90 -15.79
C LYS A 283 -27.05 -1.75 -16.98
N ARG A 284 -26.15 -2.14 -17.85
CA ARG A 284 -26.46 -2.96 -19.04
C ARG A 284 -27.04 -4.32 -18.66
N THR A 285 -26.52 -4.92 -17.58
CA THR A 285 -26.98 -6.23 -17.09
C THR A 285 -28.11 -6.15 -16.07
N ASN A 286 -28.59 -4.94 -15.76
CA ASN A 286 -29.60 -4.68 -14.71
C ASN A 286 -29.27 -5.36 -13.37
N SER A 287 -27.99 -5.32 -12.98
CA SER A 287 -27.51 -6.00 -11.79
C SER A 287 -27.76 -5.17 -10.52
N ALA A 288 -28.11 -5.84 -9.44
CA ALA A 288 -28.22 -5.21 -8.11
C ALA A 288 -26.84 -4.87 -7.52
N VAL A 289 -25.85 -5.73 -7.75
CA VAL A 289 -24.48 -5.54 -7.30
C VAL A 289 -23.54 -5.85 -8.45
N ALA A 290 -22.43 -5.12 -8.58
CA ALA A 290 -21.32 -5.49 -9.45
C ALA A 290 -19.97 -5.18 -8.78
N MET A 291 -18.99 -6.06 -8.99
CA MET A 291 -17.62 -5.92 -8.51
C MET A 291 -16.66 -6.30 -9.65
N ASN A 292 -15.54 -5.59 -9.80
CA ASN A 292 -14.50 -5.96 -10.77
C ASN A 292 -13.98 -7.37 -10.53
N ALA A 293 -13.49 -8.04 -11.58
CA ALA A 293 -13.05 -9.42 -11.49
C ALA A 293 -11.61 -9.64 -11.98
N SER A 294 -11.41 -9.91 -13.27
CA SER A 294 -10.10 -10.25 -13.83
C SER A 294 -9.11 -9.09 -13.82
N GLY A 295 -7.83 -9.41 -13.65
CA GLY A 295 -6.77 -8.55 -14.16
C GLY A 295 -6.73 -8.59 -15.68
N PHE A 296 -6.04 -7.64 -16.31
CA PHE A 296 -5.99 -7.57 -17.77
C PHE A 296 -4.62 -7.13 -18.26
N ILE A 297 -4.36 -7.45 -19.52
CA ILE A 297 -3.13 -7.13 -20.23
C ILE A 297 -3.09 -5.62 -20.46
N ASP A 298 -2.15 -4.96 -19.80
CA ASP A 298 -2.02 -3.51 -19.75
C ASP A 298 -0.56 -3.08 -20.00
N PRO A 299 -0.03 -3.28 -21.20
CA PRO A 299 1.33 -2.87 -21.52
C PRO A 299 1.41 -1.34 -21.47
N ASN A 300 2.32 -0.81 -20.66
CA ASN A 300 2.56 0.63 -20.47
C ASN A 300 1.35 1.44 -19.96
N TYR A 301 0.38 0.84 -19.27
CA TYR A 301 -0.85 1.45 -18.69
C TYR A 301 -1.74 2.21 -19.67
N ASN A 302 -1.57 1.98 -20.94
CA ASN A 302 -2.35 2.60 -22.02
C ASN A 302 -3.38 1.64 -22.59
N SER A 303 -3.62 0.48 -21.95
CA SER A 303 -4.63 -0.42 -22.43
C SER A 303 -6.03 0.12 -22.14
N ASN A 304 -6.94 -0.22 -23.01
CA ASN A 304 -8.36 0.10 -22.86
C ASN A 304 -9.11 -0.89 -21.96
N GLY A 305 -8.40 -1.79 -21.23
CA GLY A 305 -8.99 -2.75 -20.29
C GLY A 305 -9.75 -3.91 -20.93
N GLY A 306 -9.62 -4.16 -22.22
CA GLY A 306 -10.47 -5.14 -22.93
C GLY A 306 -9.95 -6.59 -22.92
N ARG A 307 -8.69 -6.84 -22.60
CA ARG A 307 -8.05 -8.16 -22.73
C ARG A 307 -7.76 -8.77 -21.35
N PRO A 308 -8.62 -9.65 -20.81
CA PRO A 308 -8.41 -10.25 -19.49
C PRO A 308 -7.17 -11.14 -19.49
N TYR A 309 -6.52 -11.28 -18.35
CA TYR A 309 -5.55 -12.34 -18.12
C TYR A 309 -6.26 -13.69 -17.93
N GLY A 310 -5.64 -14.75 -18.47
CA GLY A 310 -6.05 -16.12 -18.23
C GLY A 310 -7.41 -16.48 -18.82
N VAL A 311 -8.03 -17.44 -18.17
CA VAL A 311 -9.33 -17.99 -18.58
C VAL A 311 -10.47 -17.12 -18.06
N VAL A 312 -11.47 -16.85 -18.92
CA VAL A 312 -12.79 -16.36 -18.53
C VAL A 312 -13.84 -17.34 -19.05
N ILE A 313 -14.70 -17.81 -18.14
CA ILE A 313 -15.82 -18.70 -18.45
C ILE A 313 -17.12 -17.95 -18.12
N LYS A 314 -18.03 -17.93 -19.07
CA LYS A 314 -19.37 -17.37 -18.91
C LYS A 314 -20.40 -18.37 -19.45
N ASP A 315 -21.44 -18.64 -18.65
CA ASP A 315 -22.53 -19.56 -19.00
C ASP A 315 -22.01 -20.93 -19.50
N GLY A 316 -20.97 -21.47 -18.85
CA GLY A 316 -20.35 -22.76 -19.18
C GLY A 316 -19.53 -22.77 -20.47
N LYS A 317 -19.16 -21.61 -21.00
CA LYS A 317 -18.32 -21.47 -22.21
C LYS A 317 -17.08 -20.65 -21.93
N ILE A 318 -15.93 -21.08 -22.43
CA ILE A 318 -14.70 -20.29 -22.41
C ILE A 318 -14.87 -19.13 -23.40
N VAL A 319 -14.90 -17.90 -22.88
CA VAL A 319 -15.05 -16.68 -23.68
C VAL A 319 -13.72 -15.93 -23.86
N SER A 320 -12.74 -16.24 -23.03
CA SER A 320 -11.33 -15.81 -23.17
C SER A 320 -10.41 -16.87 -22.59
N ASN A 321 -9.23 -17.02 -23.22
CA ASN A 321 -8.15 -17.89 -22.73
C ASN A 321 -6.81 -17.30 -23.18
N LEU A 322 -6.40 -16.22 -22.54
CA LEU A 322 -5.16 -15.50 -22.85
C LEU A 322 -4.05 -15.88 -21.88
N GLU A 323 -2.90 -15.21 -21.98
CA GLU A 323 -1.79 -15.42 -21.06
C GLU A 323 -2.20 -15.19 -19.61
N ARG A 324 -1.63 -15.98 -18.70
CA ARG A 324 -1.91 -15.88 -17.26
C ARG A 324 -1.20 -14.71 -16.62
N ALA A 325 -1.85 -14.06 -15.69
CA ALA A 325 -1.17 -13.12 -14.79
C ALA A 325 -0.20 -13.89 -13.87
N ASN A 326 1.00 -13.34 -13.68
CA ASN A 326 1.99 -13.94 -12.77
C ASN A 326 1.74 -13.51 -11.31
N VAL A 327 0.59 -13.87 -10.77
CA VAL A 327 0.10 -13.40 -9.46
C VAL A 327 -0.21 -14.52 -8.46
N GLY A 328 0.02 -15.77 -8.84
CA GLY A 328 -0.45 -16.95 -8.10
C GLY A 328 -1.91 -17.27 -8.44
N GLY A 329 -2.57 -18.09 -7.65
CA GLY A 329 -3.95 -18.49 -7.86
C GLY A 329 -4.15 -19.38 -9.09
N GLY A 330 -5.25 -19.18 -9.75
CA GLY A 330 -5.73 -19.90 -10.92
C GLY A 330 -7.21 -19.60 -11.16
N VAL A 331 -7.99 -20.60 -11.55
CA VAL A 331 -9.42 -20.47 -11.78
C VAL A 331 -10.16 -20.17 -10.47
N ILE A 332 -11.01 -19.16 -10.50
CA ILE A 332 -11.93 -18.72 -9.45
C ILE A 332 -13.30 -18.73 -10.09
N GLY A 333 -14.19 -19.65 -9.70
CA GLY A 333 -15.46 -19.79 -10.42
C GLY A 333 -16.56 -20.43 -9.60
N PHE A 334 -17.77 -20.35 -10.10
CA PHE A 334 -18.93 -21.05 -9.56
C PHE A 334 -19.32 -22.24 -10.41
N THR A 335 -19.54 -23.37 -9.74
CA THR A 335 -20.12 -24.58 -10.36
C THR A 335 -21.59 -24.37 -10.71
N LYS A 336 -22.18 -25.29 -11.48
CA LYS A 336 -23.63 -25.34 -11.74
C LYS A 336 -24.45 -25.41 -10.45
N ASP A 337 -23.88 -25.99 -9.38
CA ASP A 337 -24.47 -26.04 -8.05
C ASP A 337 -24.22 -24.78 -7.21
N ASN A 338 -23.76 -23.70 -7.82
CA ASN A 338 -23.52 -22.39 -7.19
C ASN A 338 -22.49 -22.42 -6.05
N LYS A 339 -21.50 -23.32 -6.11
CA LYS A 339 -20.43 -23.45 -5.16
C LYS A 339 -19.13 -22.87 -5.73
N LEU A 340 -18.46 -22.06 -4.93
CA LEU A 340 -17.18 -21.44 -5.32
C LEU A 340 -16.09 -22.51 -5.36
N ILE A 341 -15.47 -22.65 -6.52
CA ILE A 341 -14.31 -23.52 -6.74
C ILE A 341 -13.06 -22.67 -6.99
N LEU A 342 -11.98 -23.02 -6.34
CA LEU A 342 -10.64 -22.46 -6.56
C LEU A 342 -9.73 -23.60 -6.99
N GLY A 343 -8.99 -23.44 -8.07
CA GLY A 343 -8.11 -24.52 -8.52
C GLY A 343 -7.15 -24.09 -9.63
N LYS A 344 -5.96 -24.67 -9.61
CA LYS A 344 -4.94 -24.52 -10.65
C LYS A 344 -5.25 -25.46 -11.80
N MET A 345 -6.22 -25.12 -12.59
CA MET A 345 -6.72 -25.93 -13.70
C MET A 345 -6.85 -25.12 -14.99
N SER A 346 -6.93 -25.78 -16.10
CA SER A 346 -7.28 -25.18 -17.38
C SER A 346 -8.77 -24.86 -17.48
N GLY A 347 -9.17 -24.04 -18.45
CA GLY A 347 -10.58 -23.75 -18.72
C GLY A 347 -11.39 -25.02 -19.04
N ASP A 348 -10.81 -25.94 -19.83
CA ASP A 348 -11.47 -27.20 -20.18
C ASP A 348 -11.66 -28.10 -18.98
N GLU A 349 -10.69 -28.17 -18.07
CA GLU A 349 -10.81 -28.92 -16.81
C GLU A 349 -11.88 -28.29 -15.90
N ALA A 350 -11.95 -26.95 -15.85
CA ALA A 350 -12.99 -26.24 -15.11
C ALA A 350 -14.40 -26.57 -15.66
N ILE A 351 -14.56 -26.55 -16.99
CA ILE A 351 -15.83 -26.95 -17.64
C ILE A 351 -16.20 -28.39 -17.29
N LYS A 352 -15.23 -29.32 -17.38
CA LYS A 352 -15.46 -30.74 -17.00
C LYS A 352 -15.86 -30.89 -15.53
N LYS A 353 -15.34 -30.05 -14.64
CA LYS A 353 -15.75 -29.98 -13.21
C LYS A 353 -17.10 -29.27 -13.01
N GLY A 354 -17.80 -28.87 -14.05
CA GLY A 354 -19.11 -28.26 -13.98
C GLY A 354 -19.09 -26.75 -13.66
N VAL A 355 -17.98 -26.08 -13.87
CA VAL A 355 -17.90 -24.60 -13.69
C VAL A 355 -18.75 -23.93 -14.73
N ARG A 356 -19.66 -23.04 -14.27
CA ARG A 356 -20.54 -22.25 -15.15
C ARG A 356 -20.01 -20.85 -15.44
N ASP A 357 -19.40 -20.24 -14.45
CA ASP A 357 -18.83 -18.89 -14.54
C ASP A 357 -17.49 -18.89 -13.82
N ALA A 358 -16.45 -18.34 -14.42
CA ALA A 358 -15.14 -18.23 -13.80
C ALA A 358 -14.28 -17.15 -14.44
N MET A 359 -13.26 -16.77 -13.71
CA MET A 359 -12.11 -16.00 -14.18
C MET A 359 -10.82 -16.55 -13.57
N GLU A 360 -9.68 -16.04 -13.98
CA GLU A 360 -8.40 -16.47 -13.46
C GLU A 360 -7.64 -15.31 -12.83
N PHE A 361 -7.31 -15.47 -11.53
CA PHE A 361 -6.49 -14.51 -10.79
C PHE A 361 -5.97 -15.15 -9.49
N GLY A 362 -5.35 -14.34 -8.60
CA GLY A 362 -4.86 -14.80 -7.29
C GLY A 362 -4.14 -13.70 -6.49
N PRO A 363 -3.55 -14.09 -5.39
CA PRO A 363 -3.47 -15.45 -4.83
C PRO A 363 -4.79 -15.91 -4.19
N TYR A 364 -4.94 -17.21 -4.00
CA TYR A 364 -5.98 -17.76 -3.12
C TYR A 364 -5.67 -17.34 -1.68
N LEU A 365 -6.71 -16.91 -0.96
CA LEU A 365 -6.57 -16.41 0.41
C LEU A 365 -6.98 -17.46 1.45
N ILE A 366 -8.07 -18.15 1.18
CA ILE A 366 -8.60 -19.23 2.05
C ILE A 366 -9.08 -20.37 1.15
N VAL A 367 -8.66 -21.58 1.45
CA VAL A 367 -9.11 -22.82 0.76
C VAL A 367 -9.53 -23.82 1.81
N ASN A 368 -10.74 -24.34 1.72
CA ASN A 368 -11.30 -25.32 2.65
C ASN A 368 -11.25 -24.88 4.12
N GLY A 369 -11.45 -23.58 4.38
CA GLY A 369 -11.35 -23.00 5.71
C GLY A 369 -9.92 -22.81 6.22
N LYS A 370 -8.89 -23.09 5.40
CA LYS A 370 -7.49 -22.92 5.74
C LYS A 370 -6.93 -21.68 5.04
N PRO A 371 -6.51 -20.66 5.77
CA PRO A 371 -5.86 -19.49 5.20
C PRO A 371 -4.52 -19.85 4.56
N SER A 372 -4.21 -19.19 3.45
CA SER A 372 -2.88 -19.25 2.86
C SER A 372 -1.84 -18.68 3.83
N PHE A 373 -0.65 -19.26 3.84
CA PHE A 373 0.45 -18.75 4.66
C PHE A 373 1.01 -17.47 4.02
N ILE A 374 0.98 -16.38 4.78
CA ILE A 374 1.44 -15.07 4.33
C ILE A 374 2.69 -14.68 5.10
N LYS A 375 3.84 -14.61 4.41
CA LYS A 375 5.09 -14.15 4.99
C LYS A 375 5.30 -12.67 4.70
N GLY A 376 5.64 -11.91 5.76
CA GLY A 376 5.80 -10.46 5.63
C GLY A 376 4.49 -9.79 5.17
N ASN A 377 4.57 -8.95 4.14
CA ASN A 377 3.39 -8.33 3.52
C ASN A 377 2.81 -9.16 2.35
N GLY A 378 3.20 -10.42 2.20
CA GLY A 378 2.76 -11.28 1.10
C GLY A 378 3.37 -10.90 -0.27
N GLY A 379 4.26 -9.91 -0.31
CA GLY A 379 4.84 -9.39 -1.55
C GLY A 379 3.87 -8.57 -2.40
N TRP A 380 2.75 -8.12 -1.84
CA TRP A 380 1.71 -7.39 -2.57
C TRP A 380 1.63 -5.90 -2.19
N GLY A 381 2.23 -5.51 -1.06
CA GLY A 381 2.11 -4.16 -0.52
C GLY A 381 0.69 -3.78 -0.13
N THR A 382 0.51 -2.52 0.28
CA THR A 382 -0.77 -1.93 0.67
C THR A 382 -1.39 -1.20 -0.52
N ALA A 383 -2.66 -1.50 -0.84
CA ALA A 383 -3.37 -0.91 -1.99
C ALA A 383 -4.89 -1.10 -1.86
N PRO A 384 -5.72 -0.44 -2.71
CA PRO A 384 -7.10 -0.85 -2.91
C PRO A 384 -7.16 -2.32 -3.36
N ARG A 385 -8.13 -3.09 -2.83
CA ARG A 385 -8.25 -4.52 -3.11
C ARG A 385 -9.68 -4.92 -3.35
N SER A 386 -9.85 -5.95 -4.20
CA SER A 386 -11.12 -6.67 -4.34
C SER A 386 -10.88 -8.15 -4.08
N ALA A 387 -11.84 -8.79 -3.45
CA ALA A 387 -11.78 -10.22 -3.18
C ALA A 387 -13.19 -10.84 -3.22
N ILE A 388 -13.23 -12.12 -3.55
CA ILE A 388 -14.45 -12.92 -3.53
C ILE A 388 -14.28 -14.10 -2.57
N GLY A 389 -15.36 -14.45 -1.88
CA GLY A 389 -15.38 -15.64 -1.02
C GLY A 389 -16.76 -16.27 -0.95
N GLN A 390 -16.81 -17.50 -0.42
CA GLN A 390 -18.04 -18.19 -0.08
C GLN A 390 -17.93 -18.83 1.28
N ARG A 391 -18.97 -18.74 2.08
CA ARG A 391 -19.11 -19.38 3.39
C ARG A 391 -19.59 -20.82 3.22
N GLN A 392 -19.47 -21.62 4.28
CA GLN A 392 -20.01 -23.00 4.26
C GLN A 392 -21.53 -23.05 4.16
N ASP A 393 -22.24 -22.01 4.60
CA ASP A 393 -23.71 -21.87 4.47
C ASP A 393 -24.15 -21.39 3.08
N GLY A 394 -23.21 -21.22 2.17
CA GLY A 394 -23.46 -20.84 0.78
C GLY A 394 -23.47 -19.33 0.52
N ILE A 395 -23.50 -18.49 1.55
CA ILE A 395 -23.48 -17.03 1.38
C ILE A 395 -22.19 -16.61 0.68
N VAL A 396 -22.32 -15.83 -0.40
CA VAL A 396 -21.16 -15.29 -1.15
C VAL A 396 -20.78 -13.93 -0.60
N LEU A 397 -19.48 -13.69 -0.53
CA LEU A 397 -18.87 -12.46 -0.01
C LEU A 397 -18.14 -11.73 -1.13
N PHE A 398 -18.56 -10.51 -1.45
CA PHE A 398 -17.79 -9.57 -2.25
C PHE A 398 -17.15 -8.56 -1.30
N LEU A 399 -15.85 -8.44 -1.33
CA LEU A 399 -15.09 -7.50 -0.50
C LEU A 399 -14.33 -6.52 -1.38
N VAL A 400 -14.59 -5.23 -1.20
CA VAL A 400 -13.85 -4.15 -1.88
C VAL A 400 -13.31 -3.19 -0.84
N MET A 401 -12.00 -3.02 -0.82
CA MET A 401 -11.29 -2.13 0.10
C MET A 401 -10.73 -0.94 -0.68
N ASP A 402 -11.04 0.27 -0.19
CA ASP A 402 -10.44 1.50 -0.68
C ASP A 402 -8.98 1.64 -0.24
N GLY A 403 -8.24 2.54 -0.86
CA GLY A 403 -6.85 2.82 -0.50
C GLY A 403 -6.26 3.94 -1.33
N ARG A 404 -4.99 4.31 -1.04
CA ARG A 404 -4.25 5.40 -1.69
C ARG A 404 -4.87 6.79 -1.50
N ASP A 405 -5.83 6.92 -0.61
CA ASP A 405 -6.43 8.20 -0.20
C ASP A 405 -5.73 8.67 1.11
N TYR A 406 -4.43 8.89 0.99
CA TYR A 406 -3.56 9.22 2.13
C TYR A 406 -3.95 10.54 2.81
N ALA A 407 -4.54 11.46 2.07
CA ALA A 407 -5.04 12.73 2.60
C ALA A 407 -6.17 12.54 3.63
N HIS A 408 -6.90 11.42 3.53
CA HIS A 408 -7.98 11.06 4.44
C HIS A 408 -7.62 9.87 5.35
N GLY A 409 -6.34 9.49 5.42
CA GLY A 409 -5.87 8.39 6.25
C GLY A 409 -6.34 7.01 5.79
N VAL A 410 -6.57 6.83 4.48
CA VAL A 410 -7.00 5.55 3.91
C VAL A 410 -5.87 4.98 3.04
N ASP A 411 -5.07 4.10 3.63
CA ASP A 411 -3.89 3.54 2.97
C ASP A 411 -4.25 2.41 2.00
N GLY A 412 -5.26 1.62 2.34
CA GLY A 412 -5.61 0.37 1.71
C GLY A 412 -5.29 -0.84 2.59
N VAL A 413 -5.24 -2.01 2.00
CA VAL A 413 -4.96 -3.26 2.73
C VAL A 413 -3.92 -4.11 2.02
N GLY A 414 -3.16 -4.88 2.81
CA GLY A 414 -2.31 -5.96 2.33
C GLY A 414 -3.06 -7.29 2.26
N MET A 415 -2.33 -8.37 1.93
CA MET A 415 -2.94 -9.71 1.85
C MET A 415 -3.38 -10.24 3.22
N VAL A 416 -2.68 -9.86 4.30
CA VAL A 416 -3.02 -10.28 5.66
C VAL A 416 -4.38 -9.73 6.07
N GLU A 417 -4.55 -8.40 5.98
CA GLU A 417 -5.77 -7.71 6.35
C GLU A 417 -6.97 -8.17 5.48
N LEU A 418 -6.74 -8.35 4.18
CA LEU A 418 -7.76 -8.85 3.26
C LEU A 418 -8.24 -10.25 3.67
N THR A 419 -7.31 -11.15 3.99
CA THR A 419 -7.62 -12.50 4.47
C THR A 419 -8.33 -12.47 5.81
N GLU A 420 -7.86 -11.63 6.76
CA GLU A 420 -8.48 -11.50 8.08
C GLU A 420 -9.95 -11.04 8.02
N ILE A 421 -10.26 -10.05 7.16
CA ILE A 421 -11.64 -9.59 7.00
C ILE A 421 -12.50 -10.74 6.52
N LEU A 422 -12.10 -11.43 5.44
CA LEU A 422 -12.85 -12.58 4.92
C LEU A 422 -13.00 -13.70 5.94
N ALA A 423 -11.94 -14.00 6.70
CA ALA A 423 -11.94 -15.00 7.77
C ALA A 423 -12.92 -14.62 8.91
N LYS A 424 -12.90 -13.36 9.39
CA LYS A 424 -13.82 -12.86 10.42
C LYS A 424 -15.29 -13.02 10.01
N TYR A 425 -15.59 -12.81 8.73
CA TYR A 425 -16.93 -12.99 8.16
C TYR A 425 -17.23 -14.41 7.71
N GLY A 426 -16.33 -15.37 8.01
CA GLY A 426 -16.58 -16.81 7.89
C GLY A 426 -16.40 -17.39 6.49
N ALA A 427 -15.58 -16.76 5.63
CA ALA A 427 -15.25 -17.33 4.33
C ALA A 427 -14.62 -18.71 4.50
N TYR A 428 -15.14 -19.70 3.77
CA TYR A 428 -14.60 -21.05 3.68
C TYR A 428 -13.64 -21.19 2.50
N ASN A 429 -14.01 -20.60 1.36
CA ASN A 429 -13.13 -20.42 0.22
C ASN A 429 -13.09 -18.93 -0.13
N ALA A 430 -11.91 -18.39 -0.44
CA ALA A 430 -11.75 -17.00 -0.83
C ALA A 430 -10.49 -16.77 -1.67
N SER A 431 -10.57 -15.82 -2.59
CA SER A 431 -9.47 -15.40 -3.45
C SER A 431 -9.40 -13.89 -3.60
N ASN A 432 -8.17 -13.40 -3.74
CA ASN A 432 -7.91 -12.03 -4.20
C ASN A 432 -8.25 -11.92 -5.70
N LEU A 433 -8.78 -10.76 -6.07
CA LEU A 433 -9.09 -10.36 -7.44
C LEU A 433 -8.18 -9.21 -7.89
N ASP A 434 -8.39 -8.68 -9.10
CA ASP A 434 -7.68 -7.47 -9.53
C ASP A 434 -7.98 -6.31 -8.59
N GLY A 435 -6.94 -5.53 -8.33
CA GLY A 435 -6.94 -4.50 -7.31
C GLY A 435 -6.54 -3.13 -7.85
N GLY A 436 -6.11 -2.26 -6.94
CA GLY A 436 -5.68 -0.92 -7.29
C GLY A 436 -6.81 -0.07 -7.89
N THR A 437 -6.55 0.62 -8.99
CA THR A 437 -7.54 1.47 -9.67
C THR A 437 -8.74 0.69 -10.23
N SER A 438 -8.59 -0.64 -10.41
CA SER A 438 -9.69 -1.49 -10.86
C SER A 438 -10.68 -1.82 -9.75
N SER A 439 -10.31 -1.67 -8.46
CA SER A 439 -11.19 -2.00 -7.33
C SER A 439 -12.46 -1.16 -7.37
N GLY A 440 -13.57 -1.78 -7.69
CA GLY A 440 -14.85 -1.12 -7.85
C GLY A 440 -16.01 -1.95 -7.28
N LEU A 441 -16.93 -1.27 -6.62
CA LEU A 441 -18.19 -1.82 -6.16
C LEU A 441 -19.34 -0.91 -6.61
N VAL A 442 -20.30 -1.49 -7.30
CA VAL A 442 -21.52 -0.81 -7.72
C VAL A 442 -22.71 -1.47 -7.03
N ILE A 443 -23.56 -0.66 -6.43
CA ILE A 443 -24.83 -1.07 -5.81
C ILE A 443 -25.97 -0.32 -6.52
N ASN A 444 -26.93 -1.04 -7.05
CA ASN A 444 -28.11 -0.47 -7.73
C ASN A 444 -27.77 0.54 -8.84
N GLY A 445 -26.65 0.30 -9.55
CA GLY A 445 -26.20 1.13 -10.67
C GLY A 445 -25.36 2.34 -10.29
N GLU A 446 -25.01 2.51 -9.00
CA GLU A 446 -24.17 3.60 -8.49
C GLU A 446 -22.85 3.08 -7.92
N LEU A 447 -21.76 3.77 -8.21
CA LEU A 447 -20.44 3.46 -7.66
C LEU A 447 -20.42 3.77 -6.16
N THR A 448 -20.21 2.75 -5.34
CA THR A 448 -20.31 2.82 -3.88
C THR A 448 -18.99 3.15 -3.21
N ASN A 449 -17.90 2.55 -3.67
CA ASN A 449 -16.57 2.78 -3.11
C ASN A 449 -15.88 3.99 -3.78
N LYS A 450 -14.66 4.31 -3.34
CA LYS A 450 -13.89 5.48 -3.82
C LYS A 450 -12.60 5.03 -4.51
N PRO A 451 -12.66 4.56 -5.77
CA PRO A 451 -11.46 4.16 -6.49
C PRO A 451 -10.50 5.34 -6.65
N VAL A 452 -9.21 5.06 -6.44
CA VAL A 452 -8.15 6.05 -6.52
C VAL A 452 -7.01 5.46 -7.35
N ASN A 453 -6.43 6.25 -8.26
CA ASN A 453 -5.28 5.84 -9.05
C ASN A 453 -3.97 5.88 -8.23
N GLY A 454 -2.84 5.56 -8.87
CA GLY A 454 -1.53 5.58 -8.23
C GLY A 454 -1.06 6.96 -7.76
N SER A 455 -1.65 8.04 -8.31
CA SER A 455 -1.36 9.44 -7.95
C SER A 455 -2.29 10.01 -6.87
N GLY A 456 -3.22 9.20 -6.34
CA GLY A 456 -4.18 9.66 -5.33
C GLY A 456 -5.41 10.38 -5.90
N GLU A 457 -5.60 10.40 -7.23
CA GLU A 457 -6.77 11.01 -7.87
C GLU A 457 -7.94 10.04 -7.90
N LYS A 458 -9.15 10.53 -7.63
CA LYS A 458 -10.39 9.76 -7.75
C LYS A 458 -10.59 9.37 -9.21
N MET A 459 -10.55 8.07 -9.49
CA MET A 459 -10.59 7.57 -10.84
C MET A 459 -11.13 6.15 -10.89
N THR A 460 -11.98 5.84 -11.86
CA THR A 460 -12.32 4.48 -12.27
C THR A 460 -11.66 4.19 -13.61
N ARG A 461 -11.52 2.90 -13.95
CA ARG A 461 -11.00 2.48 -15.26
C ARG A 461 -11.91 1.43 -15.91
N ALA A 462 -11.81 1.32 -17.22
CA ALA A 462 -12.47 0.25 -17.95
C ALA A 462 -11.83 -1.11 -17.61
N ILE A 463 -12.65 -2.13 -17.47
CA ILE A 463 -12.29 -3.50 -17.07
C ILE A 463 -12.87 -4.51 -18.06
N PRO A 464 -12.28 -5.72 -18.18
CA PRO A 464 -12.76 -6.71 -19.13
C PRO A 464 -14.03 -7.43 -18.69
N ASP A 465 -14.20 -7.58 -17.39
CA ASP A 465 -15.28 -8.38 -16.79
C ASP A 465 -15.55 -8.02 -15.33
N ALA A 466 -16.69 -8.47 -14.84
CA ALA A 466 -17.15 -8.23 -13.50
C ALA A 466 -17.94 -9.43 -12.93
N TRP A 467 -17.83 -9.66 -11.64
CA TRP A 467 -18.82 -10.43 -10.90
C TRP A 467 -20.04 -9.58 -10.65
N VAL A 468 -21.21 -10.05 -11.03
CA VAL A 468 -22.48 -9.35 -10.85
C VAL A 468 -23.46 -10.19 -10.05
N VAL A 469 -24.42 -9.51 -9.41
CA VAL A 469 -25.58 -10.14 -8.75
C VAL A 469 -26.83 -9.69 -9.49
N SER A 470 -27.50 -10.62 -10.19
CA SER A 470 -28.73 -10.33 -10.90
C SER A 470 -29.87 -10.04 -9.89
N LYS A 471 -30.75 -9.12 -10.29
CA LYS A 471 -31.97 -8.81 -9.49
C LYS A 471 -32.93 -9.96 -9.41
#